data_b49a2cde5362d72677e5e90da0851655
#
_entry.id   b49a2cde5362d72677e5e90da0851655
#
_cell.length_a   1.000
_cell.length_b   1.000
_cell.length_c   1.000
_cell.angle_alpha   90.00
_cell.angle_beta   90.00
_cell.angle_gamma   90.00
#
_symmetry.space_group_name_H-M   'P 1'
#
loop_
_entity.id
_entity.type
_entity.pdbx_description
1 polymer ?
#
loop_
_entity_poly.entity_id
_entity_poly.type
_entity_poly.pdbx_seq_one_letter_code
_entity_poly.pdbx_strand_id
1 'polypeptide(L)'
;MKSIQFRPLLWPTLFSIVSFLVLISLGTWQVKRLFWKNNIISNYTEKFEKNKILYEKSFKYDSTQEFRRVLIKGKFLNNKETLIIGKTYEGNAGFHLVTPILTNENKVVLINRGWISQKLKLQKSRPFTICLLYTSPSPRDTAI
;
A
#
# COMPACT_ATOMS: atom_id res chain seq x y z
N MET A 1 4.01 1.16 -66.04
CA MET A 1 4.08 1.32 -64.58
C MET A 1 3.53 2.70 -64.24
N LYS A 2 2.35 2.80 -63.53
CA LYS A 2 1.79 4.08 -63.10
C LYS A 2 2.59 4.55 -61.89
N SER A 3 3.30 5.65 -62.01
CA SER A 3 3.96 6.31 -60.86
C SER A 3 2.87 6.87 -59.91
N ILE A 4 2.80 6.33 -58.72
CA ILE A 4 1.91 6.85 -57.69
C ILE A 4 2.52 8.21 -57.24
N GLN A 5 1.92 9.30 -57.71
CA GLN A 5 2.29 10.64 -57.21
C GLN A 5 1.69 10.84 -55.83
N PHE A 6 2.49 10.68 -54.78
CA PHE A 6 2.13 10.95 -53.39
C PHE A 6 1.98 12.47 -53.19
N ARG A 7 0.73 12.96 -53.09
CA ARG A 7 0.44 14.37 -52.73
C ARG A 7 -0.16 14.44 -51.35
N PRO A 8 0.63 14.67 -50.29
CA PRO A 8 0.08 14.75 -48.96
C PRO A 8 -0.83 15.98 -48.83
N LEU A 9 -2.08 15.78 -48.39
CA LEU A 9 -2.95 16.87 -47.97
C LEU A 9 -2.44 17.47 -46.69
N LEU A 10 -2.23 18.79 -46.64
CA LEU A 10 -1.65 19.50 -45.49
C LEU A 10 -2.41 19.23 -44.19
N TRP A 11 -3.74 19.33 -44.20
CA TRP A 11 -4.57 19.17 -43.02
C TRP A 11 -4.52 17.77 -42.39
N PRO A 12 -4.71 16.67 -43.11
CA PRO A 12 -4.58 15.31 -42.56
C PRO A 12 -3.16 15.02 -42.07
N THR A 13 -2.14 15.51 -42.78
CA THR A 13 -0.74 15.32 -42.37
C THR A 13 -0.43 16.04 -41.04
N LEU A 14 -0.87 17.28 -40.90
CA LEU A 14 -0.71 18.03 -39.65
C LEU A 14 -1.41 17.34 -38.49
N PHE A 15 -2.65 16.90 -38.69
CA PHE A 15 -3.41 16.18 -37.67
C PHE A 15 -2.71 14.85 -37.27
N SER A 16 -2.18 14.12 -38.25
CA SER A 16 -1.44 12.88 -37.99
C SER A 16 -0.19 13.12 -37.15
N ILE A 17 0.59 14.18 -37.46
CA ILE A 17 1.78 14.53 -36.68
C ILE A 17 1.42 14.89 -35.24
N VAL A 18 0.41 15.73 -35.04
CA VAL A 18 -0.03 16.11 -33.69
C VAL A 18 -0.49 14.88 -32.90
N SER A 19 -1.31 14.03 -33.50
CA SER A 19 -1.76 12.77 -32.87
C SER A 19 -0.59 11.88 -32.49
N PHE A 20 0.40 11.75 -33.37
CA PHE A 20 1.59 10.94 -33.11
C PHE A 20 2.42 11.49 -31.94
N LEU A 21 2.60 12.81 -31.85
CA LEU A 21 3.29 13.44 -30.72
C LEU A 21 2.56 13.21 -29.39
N VAL A 22 1.23 13.29 -29.39
CA VAL A 22 0.40 12.99 -28.21
C VAL A 22 0.59 11.54 -27.77
N LEU A 23 0.55 10.59 -28.72
CA LEU A 23 0.75 9.17 -28.41
C LEU A 23 2.14 8.88 -27.84
N ILE A 24 3.19 9.48 -28.41
CA ILE A 24 4.57 9.35 -27.88
C ILE A 24 4.66 9.92 -26.46
N SER A 25 4.09 11.10 -26.23
CA SER A 25 4.07 11.71 -24.91
C SER A 25 3.37 10.81 -23.87
N LEU A 26 2.21 10.26 -24.24
CA LEU A 26 1.46 9.34 -23.39
C LEU A 26 2.24 8.05 -23.12
N GLY A 27 2.87 7.48 -24.16
CA GLY A 27 3.71 6.28 -24.02
C GLY A 27 4.88 6.51 -23.09
N THR A 28 5.58 7.62 -23.24
CA THR A 28 6.72 8.00 -22.37
C THR A 28 6.26 8.17 -20.91
N TRP A 29 5.11 8.79 -20.71
CA TRP A 29 4.53 8.93 -19.35
C TRP A 29 4.22 7.57 -18.73
N GLN A 30 3.63 6.63 -19.47
CA GLN A 30 3.33 5.27 -18.99
C GLN A 30 4.61 4.53 -18.57
N VAL A 31 5.67 4.63 -19.36
CA VAL A 31 6.96 4.01 -19.06
C VAL A 31 7.56 4.61 -17.77
N LYS A 32 7.56 5.93 -17.63
CA LYS A 32 8.03 6.60 -16.39
C LYS A 32 7.23 6.15 -15.18
N ARG A 33 5.90 6.02 -15.31
CA ARG A 33 5.02 5.53 -14.23
C ARG A 33 5.35 4.09 -13.85
N LEU A 34 5.66 3.23 -14.82
CA LEU A 34 6.06 1.85 -14.58
C LEU A 34 7.36 1.79 -13.76
N PHE A 35 8.40 2.54 -14.17
CA PHE A 35 9.66 2.60 -13.43
C PHE A 35 9.48 3.10 -12.00
N TRP A 36 8.68 4.14 -11.82
CA TRP A 36 8.37 4.65 -10.49
C TRP A 36 7.69 3.60 -9.60
N LYS A 37 6.70 2.89 -10.13
CA LYS A 37 6.05 1.78 -9.41
C LYS A 37 7.01 0.66 -9.04
N ASN A 38 7.85 0.24 -9.98
CA ASN A 38 8.82 -0.83 -9.77
C ASN A 38 9.84 -0.44 -8.68
N ASN A 39 10.31 0.80 -8.67
CA ASN A 39 11.21 1.30 -7.62
C ASN A 39 10.55 1.26 -6.24
N ILE A 40 9.28 1.64 -6.14
CA ILE A 40 8.56 1.53 -4.87
C ILE A 40 8.51 0.06 -4.43
N ILE A 41 8.06 -0.84 -5.32
CA ILE A 41 7.93 -2.26 -5.00
C ILE A 41 9.27 -2.87 -4.58
N SER A 42 10.36 -2.60 -5.32
CA SER A 42 11.69 -3.13 -4.98
C SER A 42 12.17 -2.63 -3.61
N ASN A 43 11.98 -1.34 -3.32
CA ASN A 43 12.32 -0.77 -2.01
C ASN A 43 11.53 -1.42 -0.86
N TYR A 44 10.24 -1.69 -1.08
CA TYR A 44 9.41 -2.41 -0.10
C TYR A 44 9.89 -3.83 0.12
N THR A 45 10.13 -4.57 -0.97
CA THR A 45 10.57 -5.96 -0.90
C THR A 45 11.92 -6.08 -0.20
N GLU A 46 12.88 -5.24 -0.55
CA GLU A 46 14.20 -5.20 0.08
C GLU A 46 14.09 -4.93 1.60
N LYS A 47 13.30 -3.94 1.99
CA LYS A 47 13.12 -3.59 3.41
C LYS A 47 12.37 -4.69 4.18
N PHE A 48 11.42 -5.36 3.53
CA PHE A 48 10.66 -6.43 4.14
C PHE A 48 11.49 -7.71 4.34
N GLU A 49 12.43 -8.00 3.44
CA GLU A 49 13.33 -9.16 3.53
C GLU A 49 14.44 -8.97 4.54
N LYS A 50 14.80 -7.72 4.88
CA LYS A 50 15.78 -7.44 5.93
C LYS A 50 15.37 -8.06 7.27
N ASN A 51 16.35 -8.46 8.06
CA ASN A 51 16.14 -9.06 9.38
C ASN A 51 15.20 -8.22 10.25
N LYS A 52 14.34 -8.90 11.02
CA LYS A 52 13.44 -8.29 11.98
C LYS A 52 14.24 -7.47 13.01
N ILE A 53 13.82 -6.24 13.26
CA ILE A 53 14.39 -5.41 14.32
C ILE A 53 13.58 -5.63 15.58
N LEU A 54 14.26 -5.85 16.71
CA LEU A 54 13.62 -5.83 18.02
C LEU A 54 13.32 -4.36 18.38
N TYR A 55 12.06 -4.08 18.75
CA TYR A 55 11.68 -2.76 19.25
C TYR A 55 12.20 -2.61 20.68
N GLU A 56 13.27 -1.83 20.83
CA GLU A 56 13.93 -1.54 22.10
C GLU A 56 13.82 -0.04 22.44
N LYS A 57 14.18 0.32 23.68
CA LYS A 57 14.09 1.68 24.22
C LYS A 57 14.83 2.73 23.39
N SER A 58 15.91 2.33 22.71
CA SER A 58 16.72 3.17 21.84
C SER A 58 16.18 3.30 20.42
N PHE A 59 15.05 2.64 20.08
CA PHE A 59 14.50 2.71 18.74
C PHE A 59 14.02 4.14 18.45
N LYS A 60 14.81 4.86 17.66
CA LYS A 60 14.45 6.16 17.13
C LYS A 60 13.86 5.97 15.75
N TYR A 61 12.62 6.42 15.57
CA TYR A 61 11.99 6.37 14.25
C TYR A 61 12.78 7.23 13.27
N ASP A 62 13.11 6.65 12.13
CA ASP A 62 13.66 7.34 10.98
C ASP A 62 12.91 6.89 9.73
N SER A 63 12.73 7.79 8.76
CA SER A 63 12.04 7.51 7.49
C SER A 63 12.68 6.36 6.70
N THR A 64 13.97 6.07 6.91
CA THR A 64 14.65 4.92 6.31
C THR A 64 14.13 3.58 6.83
N GLN A 65 13.47 3.57 7.98
CA GLN A 65 12.96 2.36 8.65
C GLN A 65 11.49 2.07 8.34
N GLU A 66 10.84 2.92 7.54
CA GLU A 66 9.49 2.65 7.06
C GLU A 66 9.42 1.28 6.37
N PHE A 67 8.31 0.57 6.58
CA PHE A 67 8.04 -0.76 6.01
C PHE A 67 8.96 -1.90 6.47
N ARG A 68 9.76 -1.69 7.50
CA ARG A 68 10.58 -2.75 8.10
C ARG A 68 9.76 -3.60 9.05
N ARG A 69 10.07 -4.90 9.08
CA ARG A 69 9.49 -5.81 10.08
C ARG A 69 10.08 -5.55 11.45
N VAL A 70 9.22 -5.30 12.44
CA VAL A 70 9.61 -5.02 13.81
C VAL A 70 8.99 -6.06 14.73
N LEU A 71 9.77 -6.61 15.64
CA LEU A 71 9.29 -7.49 16.69
C LEU A 71 9.02 -6.67 17.95
N ILE A 72 7.77 -6.63 18.39
CA ILE A 72 7.34 -5.89 19.59
C ILE A 72 6.86 -6.90 20.63
N LYS A 73 7.37 -6.79 21.86
CA LYS A 73 6.89 -7.54 23.01
C LYS A 73 6.09 -6.62 23.92
N GLY A 74 4.88 -7.04 24.30
CA GLY A 74 4.03 -6.20 25.17
C GLY A 74 2.64 -6.78 25.34
N LYS A 75 1.76 -6.04 26.05
CA LYS A 75 0.38 -6.42 26.35
C LYS A 75 -0.59 -5.54 25.57
N PHE A 76 -1.54 -6.14 24.84
CA PHE A 76 -2.59 -5.40 24.16
C PHE A 76 -3.56 -4.77 25.16
N LEU A 77 -3.87 -3.50 24.94
CA LEU A 77 -4.88 -2.75 25.70
C LEU A 77 -6.20 -2.82 24.92
N ASN A 78 -6.86 -3.99 24.94
CA ASN A 78 -8.07 -4.23 24.17
C ASN A 78 -9.24 -3.30 24.54
N ASN A 79 -9.25 -2.77 25.75
CA ASN A 79 -10.25 -1.79 26.21
C ASN A 79 -10.08 -0.40 25.58
N LYS A 80 -8.95 -0.13 24.93
CA LYS A 80 -8.63 1.14 24.25
C LYS A 80 -8.53 0.99 22.73
N GLU A 81 -9.16 -0.04 22.18
CA GLU A 81 -9.18 -0.23 20.73
C GLU A 81 -9.96 0.89 20.01
N THR A 82 -9.52 1.24 18.83
CA THR A 82 -10.12 2.28 17.99
C THR A 82 -10.42 1.70 16.61
N LEU A 83 -11.57 2.07 16.07
CA LEU A 83 -11.99 1.70 14.72
C LEU A 83 -11.73 2.88 13.77
N ILE A 84 -10.90 2.66 12.77
CA ILE A 84 -10.66 3.64 11.72
C ILE A 84 -11.49 3.24 10.50
N ILE A 85 -12.20 4.20 9.91
CA ILE A 85 -12.95 3.99 8.68
C ILE A 85 -11.96 3.57 7.60
N GLY A 86 -12.11 2.33 7.16
CA GLY A 86 -11.24 1.72 6.16
C GLY A 86 -11.82 1.80 4.76
N LYS A 87 -10.99 1.42 3.80
CA LYS A 87 -11.47 1.15 2.44
C LYS A 87 -12.36 -0.08 2.44
N THR A 88 -13.28 -0.16 1.50
CA THR A 88 -14.05 -1.36 1.23
C THR A 88 -13.13 -2.53 0.88
N TYR A 89 -13.40 -3.70 1.44
CA TYR A 89 -12.72 -4.94 1.10
C TYR A 89 -13.72 -5.89 0.44
N GLU A 90 -13.42 -6.37 -0.76
CA GLU A 90 -14.33 -7.22 -1.57
C GLU A 90 -15.76 -6.64 -1.68
N GLY A 91 -15.87 -5.33 -1.89
CA GLY A 91 -17.17 -4.64 -1.99
C GLY A 91 -17.90 -4.41 -0.66
N ASN A 92 -17.37 -4.89 0.46
CA ASN A 92 -17.98 -4.74 1.77
C ASN A 92 -17.40 -3.57 2.54
N ALA A 93 -18.27 -2.76 3.16
CA ALA A 93 -17.85 -1.70 4.06
C ALA A 93 -17.34 -2.28 5.39
N GLY A 94 -16.28 -1.67 5.94
CA GLY A 94 -15.69 -2.12 7.19
C GLY A 94 -14.75 -1.11 7.82
N PHE A 95 -14.02 -1.57 8.82
CA PHE A 95 -13.13 -0.75 9.62
C PHE A 95 -11.78 -1.43 9.79
N HIS A 96 -10.74 -0.62 9.95
CA HIS A 96 -9.46 -1.11 10.46
C HIS A 96 -9.46 -1.06 11.98
N LEU A 97 -9.16 -2.19 12.60
CA LEU A 97 -9.06 -2.30 14.04
C LEU A 97 -7.65 -1.93 14.49
N VAL A 98 -7.52 -0.80 15.20
CA VAL A 98 -6.26 -0.34 15.76
C VAL A 98 -6.30 -0.52 17.27
N THR A 99 -5.34 -1.27 17.79
CA THR A 99 -5.25 -1.55 19.23
C THR A 99 -3.89 -1.10 19.75
N PRO A 100 -3.84 -0.33 20.85
CA PRO A 100 -2.58 0.01 21.49
C PRO A 100 -1.96 -1.23 22.15
N ILE A 101 -0.64 -1.39 22.04
CA ILE A 101 0.16 -2.33 22.82
C ILE A 101 1.03 -1.57 23.80
N LEU A 102 1.00 -1.97 25.06
CA LEU A 102 1.92 -1.48 26.06
C LEU A 102 3.15 -2.38 26.03
N THR A 103 4.29 -1.80 25.66
CA THR A 103 5.57 -2.52 25.63
C THR A 103 6.12 -2.70 27.06
N ASN A 104 7.05 -3.64 27.21
CA ASN A 104 7.74 -3.86 28.50
C ASN A 104 8.51 -2.61 29.00
N GLU A 105 8.74 -1.65 28.11
CA GLU A 105 9.41 -0.38 28.38
C GLU A 105 8.45 0.77 28.74
N ASN A 106 7.20 0.46 29.01
CA ASN A 106 6.15 1.44 29.32
C ASN A 106 5.81 2.42 28.17
N LYS A 107 6.12 2.04 26.92
CA LYS A 107 5.74 2.80 25.73
C LYS A 107 4.45 2.23 25.12
N VAL A 108 3.63 3.11 24.59
CA VAL A 108 2.41 2.71 23.89
C VAL A 108 2.64 2.80 22.38
N VAL A 109 2.43 1.70 21.69
CA VAL A 109 2.52 1.62 20.23
C VAL A 109 1.16 1.22 19.65
N LEU A 110 0.69 1.92 18.63
CA LEU A 110 -0.56 1.59 17.94
C LEU A 110 -0.31 0.52 16.89
N ILE A 111 -1.07 -0.57 16.96
CA ILE A 111 -0.96 -1.67 16.00
C ILE A 111 -2.27 -1.80 15.26
N ASN A 112 -2.20 -1.72 13.93
CA ASN A 112 -3.32 -2.05 13.07
C ASN A 112 -3.44 -3.59 12.99
N ARG A 113 -4.52 -4.14 13.53
CA ARG A 113 -4.79 -5.59 13.57
C ARG A 113 -5.45 -6.12 12.30
N GLY A 114 -5.77 -5.24 11.38
CA GLY A 114 -6.39 -5.61 10.11
C GLY A 114 -7.81 -5.07 9.94
N TRP A 115 -8.44 -5.48 8.85
CA TRP A 115 -9.78 -5.08 8.48
C TRP A 115 -10.83 -5.98 9.14
N ILE A 116 -11.93 -5.37 9.58
CA ILE A 116 -13.11 -6.07 10.10
C ILE A 116 -14.36 -5.55 9.40
N SER A 117 -15.32 -6.44 9.16
CA SER A 117 -16.59 -6.06 8.56
C SER A 117 -17.44 -5.22 9.51
N GLN A 118 -18.36 -4.44 8.96
CA GLN A 118 -19.28 -3.60 9.72
C GLN A 118 -20.09 -4.39 10.76
N LYS A 119 -20.40 -5.66 10.48
CA LYS A 119 -21.11 -6.57 11.40
C LYS A 119 -20.34 -6.83 12.70
N LEU A 120 -19.00 -6.75 12.65
CA LEU A 120 -18.09 -6.98 13.77
C LEU A 120 -17.67 -5.67 14.47
N LYS A 121 -18.41 -4.58 14.28
CA LYS A 121 -18.12 -3.28 14.89
C LYS A 121 -18.09 -3.36 16.43
N LEU A 122 -19.05 -4.06 17.02
CA LEU A 122 -19.10 -4.23 18.48
C LEU A 122 -18.07 -5.26 18.94
N GLN A 123 -17.29 -4.94 19.96
CA GLN A 123 -16.28 -5.83 20.52
C GLN A 123 -16.87 -7.18 20.95
N LYS A 124 -18.09 -7.16 21.53
CA LYS A 124 -18.80 -8.37 21.98
C LYS A 124 -19.21 -9.31 20.84
N SER A 125 -19.36 -8.81 19.62
CA SER A 125 -19.73 -9.63 18.45
C SER A 125 -18.53 -10.31 17.78
N ARG A 126 -17.31 -10.02 18.26
CA ARG A 126 -16.09 -10.61 17.73
C ARG A 126 -15.73 -11.87 18.49
N PRO A 127 -15.33 -12.95 17.81
CA PRO A 127 -14.78 -14.10 18.50
C PRO A 127 -13.57 -13.66 19.32
N PHE A 128 -13.37 -14.27 20.47
CA PHE A 128 -12.28 -13.95 21.40
C PHE A 128 -10.94 -14.30 20.74
N THR A 129 -10.40 -13.38 19.98
CA THR A 129 -9.17 -13.61 19.22
C THR A 129 -8.02 -12.99 20.00
N ILE A 130 -7.41 -13.80 20.84
CA ILE A 130 -6.20 -13.43 21.60
C ILE A 130 -5.03 -13.13 20.65
N CYS A 131 -5.08 -13.64 19.43
CA CYS A 131 -3.97 -13.48 18.47
C CYS A 131 -4.45 -13.64 17.02
N LEU A 132 -4.97 -12.58 16.41
CA LEU A 132 -4.86 -12.48 14.97
C LEU A 132 -3.55 -11.74 14.67
N LEU A 133 -2.46 -12.49 14.58
CA LEU A 133 -1.30 -12.08 13.81
C LEU A 133 -1.71 -12.06 12.34
N TYR A 134 -2.46 -11.03 11.96
CA TYR A 134 -2.63 -10.75 10.55
C TYR A 134 -1.33 -10.10 10.09
N THR A 135 -0.54 -10.88 9.38
CA THR A 135 0.56 -10.33 8.58
C THR A 135 -0.08 -9.30 7.65
N SER A 136 0.44 -8.08 7.66
CA SER A 136 0.08 -7.04 6.70
C SER A 136 -0.04 -7.66 5.30
N PRO A 137 -1.10 -7.36 4.54
CA PRO A 137 -1.26 -7.92 3.20
C PRO A 137 0.03 -7.71 2.42
N SER A 138 0.47 -8.77 1.77
CA SER A 138 1.63 -8.72 0.88
C SER A 138 1.43 -7.59 -0.13
N PRO A 139 2.48 -6.88 -0.55
CA PRO A 139 2.38 -5.91 -1.64
C PRO A 139 1.76 -6.46 -2.92
N ARG A 140 1.68 -7.79 -3.07
CA ARG A 140 1.01 -8.49 -4.17
C ARG A 140 -0.52 -8.43 -4.08
N ASP A 141 -1.09 -8.28 -2.87
CA ASP A 141 -2.55 -8.31 -2.67
C ASP A 141 -3.19 -6.93 -2.90
N THR A 142 -2.39 -5.89 -3.07
CA THR A 142 -2.85 -4.52 -3.38
C THR A 142 -2.73 -4.16 -4.86
N ALA A 143 -2.29 -5.09 -5.71
CA ALA A 143 -2.15 -4.89 -7.14
C ALA A 143 -3.38 -5.43 -7.92
N ILE A 144 -4.56 -4.85 -7.65
CA ILE A 144 -5.73 -4.94 -8.53
C ILE A 144 -6.21 -3.53 -8.85
#